data_0df695d2fa6a337db0193863baa75699
#
_entry.id   0df695d2fa6a337db0193863baa75699
#
_cell.length_a   1.000
_cell.length_b   1.000
_cell.length_c   1.000
_cell.angle_alpha   90.00
_cell.angle_beta   90.00
_cell.angle_gamma   90.00
#
_symmetry.space_group_name_H-M   'P 1'
#
loop_
_entity.id
_entity.type
_entity.pdbx_description
1 polymer ?
#
loop_
_entity_poly.entity_id
_entity_poly.type
_entity_poly.pdbx_seq_one_letter_code
_entity_poly.pdbx_strand_id
1 'polypeptide(L)'
;GGVARDMPAGLAEDIGAWCETFPKVLDDIERLLNDNRIFRQRTVDIGTHVPHGAVRAYVLGDRERPGAVPTESDIAEMSQIVEEGVKAGALGFSTSRTVLHRDIDGEVVPGTTATAEELVEIGRAMGRAGHGVFEMASDMMREWDEFGWMGKMSRETGLPVTFAALQSI
;
A
#
# COMPACT_ATOMS: atom_id res chain seq x y z
N GLY A 1 -19.35 12.63 -7.22
CA GLY A 1 -19.36 13.72 -8.19
C GLY A 1 -19.04 15.07 -7.57
N GLY A 2 -18.11 15.16 -6.57
CA GLY A 2 -17.84 16.40 -5.87
C GLY A 2 -16.37 16.76 -5.68
N VAL A 3 -15.49 15.79 -5.67
CA VAL A 3 -14.07 16.04 -5.29
C VAL A 3 -13.22 16.57 -6.46
N ALA A 4 -13.60 16.34 -7.70
CA ALA A 4 -12.82 16.79 -8.85
C ALA A 4 -13.04 18.29 -9.23
N ARG A 5 -13.92 19.02 -8.56
CA ARG A 5 -14.25 20.41 -8.94
C ARG A 5 -13.40 21.49 -8.31
N ASP A 6 -12.70 21.19 -7.21
CA ASP A 6 -11.93 22.19 -6.46
C ASP A 6 -10.42 21.91 -6.42
N MET A 7 -9.95 20.90 -7.15
CA MET A 7 -8.50 20.70 -7.29
C MET A 7 -7.90 21.79 -8.21
N PRO A 8 -6.73 22.35 -7.87
CA PRO A 8 -6.01 23.25 -8.76
C PRO A 8 -5.85 22.61 -10.12
N ALA A 9 -6.13 23.39 -11.19
CA ALA A 9 -5.88 22.95 -12.55
C ALA A 9 -4.40 22.53 -12.67
N GLY A 10 -4.16 21.26 -12.97
CA GLY A 10 -2.82 20.66 -13.01
C GLY A 10 -2.66 19.48 -12.05
N LEU A 11 -3.24 19.53 -10.85
CA LEU A 11 -3.08 18.43 -9.87
C LEU A 11 -3.89 17.18 -10.27
N ALA A 12 -5.07 17.38 -10.89
CA ALA A 12 -5.86 16.27 -11.43
C ALA A 12 -5.21 15.66 -12.68
N GLU A 13 -4.56 16.50 -13.51
CA GLU A 13 -3.73 16.05 -14.64
C GLU A 13 -2.47 15.33 -14.12
N ASP A 14 -1.86 15.80 -13.04
CA ASP A 14 -0.69 15.18 -12.41
C ASP A 14 -1.03 13.84 -11.77
N ILE A 15 -2.19 13.70 -11.13
CA ILE A 15 -2.65 12.41 -10.55
C ILE A 15 -3.07 11.45 -11.67
N GLY A 16 -3.74 11.92 -12.71
CA GLY A 16 -4.05 11.13 -13.91
C GLY A 16 -2.79 10.65 -14.62
N ALA A 17 -1.83 11.56 -14.82
CA ALA A 17 -0.52 11.24 -15.37
C ALA A 17 0.27 10.28 -14.46
N TRP A 18 0.10 10.38 -13.13
CA TRP A 18 0.68 9.46 -12.16
C TRP A 18 0.08 8.05 -12.29
N CYS A 19 -1.24 7.93 -12.43
CA CYS A 19 -1.93 6.65 -12.62
C CYS A 19 -1.59 6.00 -13.98
N GLU A 20 -1.45 6.81 -15.04
CA GLU A 20 -1.01 6.33 -16.35
C GLU A 20 0.50 6.00 -16.40
N THR A 21 1.29 6.62 -15.53
CA THR A 21 2.74 6.41 -15.47
C THR A 21 3.17 5.37 -14.44
N PHE A 22 2.26 4.84 -13.59
CA PHE A 22 2.64 3.88 -12.56
C PHE A 22 3.29 2.61 -13.12
N PRO A 23 2.82 1.98 -14.20
CA PRO A 23 3.56 0.92 -14.89
C PRO A 23 4.92 1.40 -15.42
N LYS A 24 4.95 2.63 -15.94
CA LYS A 24 6.19 3.26 -16.42
C LYS A 24 7.13 3.67 -15.28
N VAL A 25 6.60 4.00 -14.10
CA VAL A 25 7.39 4.25 -12.90
C VAL A 25 8.01 2.97 -12.37
N LEU A 26 7.33 1.83 -12.46
CA LEU A 26 7.93 0.53 -12.15
C LEU A 26 9.03 0.18 -13.15
N ASP A 27 8.81 0.38 -14.45
CA ASP A 27 9.83 0.21 -15.50
C ASP A 27 11.00 1.20 -15.31
N ASP A 28 10.70 2.45 -14.93
CA ASP A 28 11.72 3.47 -14.67
C ASP A 28 12.47 3.20 -13.36
N ILE A 29 11.82 2.68 -12.32
CA ILE A 29 12.47 2.21 -11.10
C ILE A 29 13.34 1.00 -11.42
N GLU A 30 12.85 0.02 -12.17
CA GLU A 30 13.64 -1.13 -12.61
C GLU A 30 14.82 -0.69 -13.47
N ARG A 31 14.62 0.25 -14.39
CA ARG A 31 15.68 0.83 -15.21
C ARG A 31 16.67 1.65 -14.38
N LEU A 32 16.20 2.41 -13.40
CA LEU A 32 17.03 3.18 -12.46
C LEU A 32 17.77 2.27 -11.50
N LEU A 33 17.17 1.15 -11.08
CA LEU A 33 17.83 0.11 -10.29
C LEU A 33 18.90 -0.62 -11.11
N ASN A 34 18.66 -0.83 -12.40
CA ASN A 34 19.60 -1.45 -13.33
C ASN A 34 20.63 -0.45 -13.89
N ASP A 35 20.32 0.86 -13.96
CA ASP A 35 21.30 1.90 -14.29
C ASP A 35 22.13 2.26 -13.04
N ASN A 36 23.25 1.55 -12.88
CA ASN A 36 24.21 1.68 -11.77
C ASN A 36 24.66 3.11 -11.41
N ARG A 37 24.19 4.14 -12.12
CA ARG A 37 24.59 5.53 -11.85
C ARG A 37 23.96 6.11 -10.58
N ILE A 38 22.70 5.75 -10.27
CA ILE A 38 22.02 6.26 -9.07
C ILE A 38 22.54 5.57 -7.81
N PHE A 39 22.89 4.27 -7.90
CA PHE A 39 23.44 3.54 -6.76
C PHE A 39 24.88 3.88 -6.43
N ARG A 40 25.66 4.34 -7.41
CA ARG A 40 27.08 4.70 -7.17
C ARG A 40 27.31 6.00 -6.40
N GLN A 41 26.26 6.82 -6.18
CA GLN A 41 26.37 8.11 -5.50
C GLN A 41 25.63 8.16 -4.15
N ARG A 42 25.13 7.04 -3.63
CA ARG A 42 24.46 7.00 -2.33
C ARG A 42 25.37 6.46 -1.26
N THR A 43 25.30 7.07 -0.09
CA THR A 43 26.02 6.65 1.12
C THR A 43 25.29 5.52 1.85
N VAL A 44 24.06 5.21 1.48
CA VAL A 44 23.21 4.18 2.09
C VAL A 44 22.40 3.44 1.03
N ASP A 45 22.10 2.18 1.28
CA ASP A 45 21.15 1.41 0.48
C ASP A 45 19.73 1.92 0.70
N ILE A 46 18.90 1.85 -0.34
CA ILE A 46 17.49 2.27 -0.28
C ILE A 46 16.62 1.09 -0.68
N GLY A 47 15.63 0.81 0.15
CA GLY A 47 14.57 -0.13 -0.13
C GLY A 47 13.21 0.51 0.09
N THR A 48 12.17 -0.05 -0.49
CA THR A 48 10.79 0.43 -0.34
C THR A 48 9.84 -0.73 -0.13
N HIS A 49 8.70 -0.45 0.51
CA HIS A 49 7.54 -1.32 0.53
C HIS A 49 6.59 -0.95 -0.61
N VAL A 50 5.75 -1.89 -1.03
CA VAL A 50 4.59 -1.60 -1.87
C VAL A 50 3.54 -0.91 -0.99
N PRO A 51 3.17 0.36 -1.26
CA PRO A 51 2.28 1.11 -0.38
C PRO A 51 0.81 0.81 -0.70
N HIS A 52 0.05 0.35 0.30
CA HIS A 52 -1.37 -0.01 0.17
C HIS A 52 -2.23 1.10 -0.44
N GLY A 53 -2.07 2.33 0.08
CA GLY A 53 -2.87 3.46 -0.38
C GLY A 53 -2.74 3.72 -1.89
N ALA A 54 -1.52 3.60 -2.43
CA ALA A 54 -1.30 3.77 -3.86
C ALA A 54 -1.91 2.63 -4.69
N VAL A 55 -1.72 1.38 -4.26
CA VAL A 55 -2.31 0.20 -4.93
C VAL A 55 -3.82 0.28 -4.92
N ARG A 56 -4.40 0.63 -3.77
CA ARG A 56 -5.85 0.76 -3.62
C ARG A 56 -6.43 1.89 -4.47
N ALA A 57 -5.78 3.06 -4.48
CA ALA A 57 -6.18 4.17 -5.32
C ALA A 57 -6.10 3.83 -6.82
N TYR A 58 -5.07 3.08 -7.23
CA TYR A 58 -4.92 2.61 -8.60
C TYR A 58 -6.05 1.66 -9.02
N VAL A 59 -6.33 0.64 -8.20
CA VAL A 59 -7.32 -0.41 -8.55
C VAL A 59 -8.76 0.11 -8.45
N LEU A 60 -9.08 0.87 -7.41
CA LEU A 60 -10.43 1.38 -7.22
C LEU A 60 -10.72 2.63 -8.06
N GLY A 61 -9.71 3.41 -8.41
CA GLY A 61 -9.88 4.65 -9.16
C GLY A 61 -10.91 5.58 -8.51
N ASP A 62 -11.86 6.09 -9.29
CA ASP A 62 -12.94 6.99 -8.82
C ASP A 62 -13.85 6.38 -7.74
N ARG A 63 -13.76 5.08 -7.48
CA ARG A 63 -14.51 4.38 -6.41
C ARG A 63 -13.81 4.49 -5.05
N GLU A 64 -12.53 4.87 -5.02
CA GLU A 64 -11.81 5.01 -3.77
C GLU A 64 -12.32 6.21 -2.99
N ARG A 65 -12.70 5.96 -1.75
CA ARG A 65 -13.16 6.96 -0.77
C ARG A 65 -13.15 6.33 0.62
N PRO A 66 -13.16 7.10 1.70
CA PRO A 66 -13.29 6.57 3.05
C PRO A 66 -14.48 5.60 3.16
N GLY A 67 -14.24 4.38 3.63
CA GLY A 67 -15.25 3.32 3.75
C GLY A 67 -15.61 2.59 2.44
N ALA A 68 -14.90 2.84 1.33
CA ALA A 68 -15.08 2.07 0.10
C ALA A 68 -14.78 0.58 0.35
N VAL A 69 -15.67 -0.28 -0.11
CA VAL A 69 -15.51 -1.74 -0.02
C VAL A 69 -15.07 -2.27 -1.38
N PRO A 70 -13.86 -2.83 -1.50
CA PRO A 70 -13.40 -3.43 -2.74
C PRO A 70 -14.18 -4.72 -3.03
N THR A 71 -14.34 -5.02 -4.30
CA THR A 71 -14.86 -6.32 -4.75
C THR A 71 -13.77 -7.39 -4.62
N GLU A 72 -14.17 -8.67 -4.71
CA GLU A 72 -13.21 -9.79 -4.76
C GLU A 72 -12.20 -9.63 -5.92
N SER A 73 -12.66 -9.12 -7.07
CA SER A 73 -11.79 -8.84 -8.22
C SER A 73 -10.78 -7.73 -7.92
N ASP A 74 -11.20 -6.66 -7.22
CA ASP A 74 -10.30 -5.59 -6.82
C ASP A 74 -9.22 -6.11 -5.85
N ILE A 75 -9.62 -6.94 -4.88
CA ILE A 75 -8.67 -7.55 -3.93
C ILE A 75 -7.69 -8.46 -4.66
N ALA A 76 -8.16 -9.24 -5.64
CA ALA A 76 -7.30 -10.10 -6.44
C ALA A 76 -6.28 -9.28 -7.25
N GLU A 77 -6.70 -8.18 -7.86
CA GLU A 77 -5.82 -7.28 -8.61
C GLU A 77 -4.79 -6.60 -7.70
N MET A 78 -5.23 -6.05 -6.56
CA MET A 78 -4.31 -5.49 -5.56
C MET A 78 -3.28 -6.53 -5.09
N SER A 79 -3.74 -7.75 -4.83
CA SER A 79 -2.89 -8.87 -4.42
C SER A 79 -1.86 -9.23 -5.48
N GLN A 80 -2.24 -9.22 -6.75
CA GLN A 80 -1.31 -9.47 -7.86
C GLN A 80 -0.24 -8.39 -7.94
N ILE A 81 -0.62 -7.11 -7.89
CA ILE A 81 0.31 -5.97 -7.92
C ILE A 81 1.33 -6.09 -6.77
N VAL A 82 0.87 -6.42 -5.57
CA VAL A 82 1.75 -6.57 -4.41
C VAL A 82 2.71 -7.76 -4.59
N GLU A 83 2.21 -8.91 -5.07
CA GLU A 83 3.04 -10.08 -5.35
C GLU A 83 4.13 -9.79 -6.38
N GLU A 84 3.77 -9.10 -7.46
CA GLU A 84 4.70 -8.68 -8.51
C GLU A 84 5.74 -7.68 -7.97
N GLY A 85 5.31 -6.68 -7.20
CA GLY A 85 6.20 -5.69 -6.58
C GLY A 85 7.21 -6.32 -5.62
N VAL A 86 6.77 -7.29 -4.80
CA VAL A 86 7.68 -8.02 -3.90
C VAL A 86 8.65 -8.89 -4.70
N LYS A 87 8.19 -9.60 -5.73
CA LYS A 87 9.07 -10.37 -6.64
C LYS A 87 10.07 -9.49 -7.37
N ALA A 88 9.72 -8.24 -7.66
CA ALA A 88 10.62 -7.26 -8.28
C ALA A 88 11.66 -6.68 -7.30
N GLY A 89 11.57 -6.99 -6.01
CA GLY A 89 12.57 -6.61 -5.00
C GLY A 89 12.08 -5.60 -3.95
N ALA A 90 10.78 -5.33 -3.87
CA ALA A 90 10.25 -4.57 -2.76
C ALA A 90 10.47 -5.32 -1.43
N LEU A 91 10.74 -4.57 -0.35
CA LEU A 91 11.01 -5.13 0.98
C LEU A 91 9.77 -5.75 1.62
N GLY A 92 8.60 -5.54 1.03
CA GLY A 92 7.33 -6.04 1.51
C GLY A 92 6.19 -5.09 1.15
N PHE A 93 5.20 -5.02 2.03
CA PHE A 93 3.99 -4.23 1.87
C PHE A 93 3.76 -3.36 3.10
N SER A 94 3.25 -2.16 2.90
CA SER A 94 2.91 -1.27 4.01
C SER A 94 1.48 -0.76 3.92
N THR A 95 0.80 -0.71 5.07
CA THR A 95 -0.57 -0.18 5.18
C THR A 95 -0.71 0.77 6.36
N SER A 96 -1.69 1.67 6.24
CA SER A 96 -2.04 2.62 7.28
C SER A 96 -3.48 2.39 7.74
N ARG A 97 -3.65 2.06 9.01
CA ARG A 97 -4.95 1.92 9.69
C ARG A 97 -5.01 2.89 10.88
N THR A 98 -4.60 4.13 10.63
CA THR A 98 -4.63 5.21 11.62
C THR A 98 -5.34 6.43 11.06
N VAL A 99 -6.18 7.05 11.86
CA VAL A 99 -6.86 8.31 11.52
C VAL A 99 -5.92 9.51 11.52
N LEU A 100 -4.67 9.32 11.95
CA LEU A 100 -3.66 10.37 11.95
C LEU A 100 -3.05 10.60 10.56
N HIS A 101 -3.05 9.59 9.71
CA HIS A 101 -2.58 9.73 8.34
C HIS A 101 -3.68 10.30 7.45
N ARG A 102 -3.44 11.50 6.96
CA ARG A 102 -4.40 12.24 6.16
C ARG A 102 -3.75 12.71 4.88
N ASP A 103 -4.56 12.82 3.85
CA ASP A 103 -4.18 13.42 2.60
C ASP A 103 -4.18 14.97 2.68
N ILE A 104 -3.94 15.62 1.55
CA ILE A 104 -3.88 17.08 1.45
C ILE A 104 -5.23 17.75 1.74
N ASP A 105 -6.34 17.06 1.52
CA ASP A 105 -7.70 17.54 1.75
C ASP A 105 -8.18 17.28 3.19
N GLY A 106 -7.33 16.61 4.00
CA GLY A 106 -7.63 16.27 5.39
C GLY A 106 -8.46 14.99 5.55
N GLU A 107 -8.74 14.27 4.47
CA GLU A 107 -9.37 12.95 4.53
C GLU A 107 -8.38 11.88 4.95
N VAL A 108 -8.86 10.76 5.48
CA VAL A 108 -8.00 9.63 5.81
C VAL A 108 -7.45 8.99 4.53
N VAL A 109 -6.19 8.59 4.57
CA VAL A 109 -5.55 7.99 3.38
C VAL A 109 -6.23 6.70 2.94
N PRO A 110 -6.19 6.35 1.64
CA PRO A 110 -6.71 5.08 1.15
C PRO A 110 -6.16 3.88 1.92
N GLY A 111 -7.03 2.94 2.26
CA GLY A 111 -6.66 1.76 3.04
C GLY A 111 -6.84 1.89 4.55
N THR A 112 -7.06 3.11 5.10
CA THR A 112 -7.28 3.28 6.56
C THR A 112 -8.44 2.42 7.07
N THR A 113 -9.50 2.28 6.29
CA THR A 113 -10.69 1.48 6.64
C THR A 113 -10.74 0.12 5.94
N ALA A 114 -9.62 -0.37 5.41
CA ALA A 114 -9.53 -1.66 4.76
C ALA A 114 -9.99 -2.79 5.70
N THR A 115 -10.63 -3.80 5.15
CA THR A 115 -11.06 -4.95 5.95
C THR A 115 -9.91 -5.89 6.27
N ALA A 116 -10.06 -6.69 7.31
CA ALA A 116 -9.09 -7.73 7.65
C ALA A 116 -8.92 -8.75 6.51
N GLU A 117 -10.02 -9.06 5.81
CA GLU A 117 -10.02 -9.99 4.66
C GLU A 117 -9.14 -9.46 3.53
N GLU A 118 -9.30 -8.19 3.17
CA GLU A 118 -8.46 -7.52 2.15
C GLU A 118 -6.98 -7.63 2.50
N LEU A 119 -6.61 -7.29 3.74
CA LEU A 119 -5.23 -7.30 4.20
C LEU A 119 -4.64 -8.72 4.30
N VAL A 120 -5.45 -9.71 4.69
CA VAL A 120 -5.02 -11.11 4.74
C VAL A 120 -4.78 -11.66 3.33
N GLU A 121 -5.63 -11.35 2.35
CA GLU A 121 -5.44 -11.79 0.96
C GLU A 121 -4.16 -11.17 0.35
N ILE A 122 -3.90 -9.88 0.60
CA ILE A 122 -2.65 -9.23 0.19
C ILE A 122 -1.45 -9.90 0.89
N GLY A 123 -1.55 -10.19 2.18
CA GLY A 123 -0.51 -10.92 2.91
C GLY A 123 -0.24 -12.31 2.33
N ARG A 124 -1.27 -13.04 1.89
CA ARG A 124 -1.13 -14.32 1.20
C ARG A 124 -0.41 -14.18 -0.14
N ALA A 125 -0.66 -13.10 -0.87
CA ALA A 125 0.05 -12.80 -2.11
C ALA A 125 1.55 -12.58 -1.86
N MET A 126 1.91 -11.85 -0.81
CA MET A 126 3.31 -11.74 -0.37
C MET A 126 3.89 -13.12 0.00
N GLY A 127 3.12 -13.97 0.69
CA GLY A 127 3.53 -15.34 1.01
C GLY A 127 3.88 -16.15 -0.24
N ARG A 128 3.15 -15.97 -1.34
CA ARG A 128 3.47 -16.60 -2.64
C ARG A 128 4.74 -16.03 -3.28
N ALA A 129 5.07 -14.77 -3.02
CA ALA A 129 6.35 -14.20 -3.42
C ALA A 129 7.53 -14.75 -2.59
N GLY A 130 7.27 -15.29 -1.41
CA GLY A 130 8.23 -16.03 -0.60
C GLY A 130 9.10 -15.20 0.34
N HIS A 131 8.93 -13.89 0.39
CA HIS A 131 9.69 -13.00 1.27
C HIS A 131 8.95 -11.68 1.52
N GLY A 132 9.50 -10.85 2.39
CA GLY A 132 9.03 -9.51 2.69
C GLY A 132 8.50 -9.36 4.11
N VAL A 133 8.28 -8.12 4.50
CA VAL A 133 7.72 -7.72 5.79
C VAL A 133 6.37 -7.06 5.55
N PHE A 134 5.36 -7.46 6.30
CA PHE A 134 4.08 -6.76 6.33
C PHE A 134 4.16 -5.69 7.41
N GLU A 135 4.16 -4.42 6.99
CA GLU A 135 4.27 -3.28 7.89
C GLU A 135 2.92 -2.58 8.06
N MET A 136 2.60 -2.19 9.28
CA MET A 136 1.36 -1.50 9.57
C MET A 136 1.54 -0.37 10.60
N ALA A 137 0.96 0.79 10.28
CA ALA A 137 0.64 1.80 11.27
C ALA A 137 -0.84 1.65 11.66
N SER A 138 -1.15 1.51 12.96
CA SER A 138 -2.53 1.36 13.43
C SER A 138 -2.76 2.10 14.74
N ASP A 139 -3.98 2.60 14.90
CA ASP A 139 -4.47 3.13 16.18
C ASP A 139 -4.80 2.01 17.18
N MET A 140 -4.70 0.75 16.79
CA MET A 140 -5.03 -0.43 17.61
C MET A 140 -6.42 -0.35 18.23
N MET A 141 -7.39 0.13 17.47
CA MET A 141 -8.79 0.18 17.91
C MET A 141 -9.32 -1.22 18.18
N ARG A 142 -10.07 -1.38 19.27
CA ARG A 142 -10.63 -2.70 19.68
C ARG A 142 -11.54 -3.31 18.60
N GLU A 143 -12.25 -2.47 17.88
CA GLU A 143 -13.18 -2.86 16.82
C GLU A 143 -12.50 -3.51 15.63
N TRP A 144 -11.20 -3.33 15.48
CA TRP A 144 -10.46 -3.81 14.29
C TRP A 144 -9.79 -5.16 14.48
N ASP A 145 -9.75 -5.69 15.72
CA ASP A 145 -9.11 -6.98 16.05
C ASP A 145 -7.75 -7.19 15.33
N GLU A 146 -6.89 -6.17 15.39
CA GLU A 146 -5.65 -6.14 14.61
C GLU A 146 -4.75 -7.36 14.88
N PHE A 147 -4.65 -7.78 16.14
CA PHE A 147 -3.82 -8.92 16.50
C PHE A 147 -4.38 -10.25 15.99
N GLY A 148 -5.70 -10.38 15.89
CA GLY A 148 -6.36 -11.59 15.40
C GLY A 148 -6.00 -11.86 13.94
N TRP A 149 -6.27 -10.93 13.06
CA TRP A 149 -6.00 -11.12 11.63
C TRP A 149 -4.50 -11.10 11.29
N MET A 150 -3.68 -10.24 11.95
CA MET A 150 -2.22 -10.25 11.76
C MET A 150 -1.61 -11.57 12.14
N GLY A 151 -2.01 -12.12 13.30
CA GLY A 151 -1.55 -13.43 13.74
C GLY A 151 -1.98 -14.56 12.81
N LYS A 152 -3.19 -14.49 12.24
CA LYS A 152 -3.66 -15.42 11.22
C LYS A 152 -2.79 -15.35 9.98
N MET A 153 -2.63 -14.16 9.41
CA MET A 153 -1.85 -13.93 8.20
C MET A 153 -0.39 -14.40 8.36
N SER A 154 0.26 -14.01 9.47
CA SER A 154 1.65 -14.43 9.74
C SER A 154 1.80 -15.94 9.87
N ARG A 155 0.85 -16.65 10.52
CA ARG A 155 0.89 -18.13 10.61
C ARG A 155 0.68 -18.79 9.25
N GLU A 156 -0.21 -18.25 8.42
CA GLU A 156 -0.53 -18.84 7.11
C GLU A 156 0.59 -18.63 6.09
N THR A 157 1.30 -17.52 6.18
CA THR A 157 2.30 -17.12 5.18
C THR A 157 3.75 -17.35 5.62
N GLY A 158 3.98 -17.45 6.92
CA GLY A 158 5.32 -17.49 7.52
C GLY A 158 6.03 -16.12 7.51
N LEU A 159 5.36 -15.05 7.07
CA LEU A 159 5.95 -13.73 6.97
C LEU A 159 5.90 -12.96 8.29
N PRO A 160 6.94 -12.16 8.58
CA PRO A 160 6.93 -11.28 9.73
C PRO A 160 5.95 -10.11 9.51
N VAL A 161 5.32 -9.69 10.62
CA VAL A 161 4.53 -8.47 10.70
C VAL A 161 5.23 -7.49 11.62
N THR A 162 5.41 -6.27 11.17
CA THR A 162 5.84 -5.15 12.02
C THR A 162 4.73 -4.12 12.11
N PHE A 163 4.59 -3.49 13.25
CA PHE A 163 3.57 -2.47 13.45
C PHE A 163 4.03 -1.40 14.43
N ALA A 164 3.56 -0.18 14.20
CA ALA A 164 3.65 0.90 15.16
C ALA A 164 2.42 0.86 16.07
N ALA A 165 2.63 0.83 17.38
CA ALA A 165 1.57 0.96 18.36
C ALA A 165 1.81 2.20 19.21
N LEU A 166 0.79 3.06 19.31
CA LEU A 166 0.82 4.16 20.25
C LEU A 166 0.52 3.60 21.64
N GLN A 167 1.48 3.71 22.54
CA GLN A 167 1.25 3.40 23.94
C GLN A 167 0.59 4.61 24.59
N SER A 168 -0.69 4.49 24.93
CA SER A 168 -1.33 5.42 25.85
C SER A 168 -0.90 5.11 27.27
N ILE A 169 -0.34 6.11 27.94
CA ILE A 169 0.01 6.05 29.37
C ILE A 169 -1.23 6.37 30.18
#